data_4434c0fa0fd8f3c9f977938e4209dc61
#
_entry.id   4434c0fa0fd8f3c9f977938e4209dc61
#
_cell.length_a   1.000
_cell.length_b   1.000
_cell.length_c   1.000
_cell.angle_alpha   90.00
_cell.angle_beta   90.00
_cell.angle_gamma   90.00
#
_symmetry.space_group_name_H-M   'P 1'
#
loop_
_entity.id
_entity.type
_entity.pdbx_description
1 polymer ?
#
loop_
_entity_poly.entity_id
_entity_poly.type
_entity_poly.pdbx_seq_one_letter_code
_entity_poly.pdbx_strand_id
1 'polypeptide(L)'
;MLRRRSAGATTLAATLALALLPGAASADDAGSLTASAGTVQATLSWQKATYGVAAPRLVIVRTGATLFDASPVAGSDSCSDGYCSFLASGKRKSALQVVDLNGDGEPEVLVDAYSGGAHCCALTELFAFNGSGYAGTELYWGNTGYELDDLDRDGRPELVGYDDAFAGAFSSYAASFFPRRVVDYDPAVKGALRDVTDRFPALIRKNMRQALHALSRARRSHYETLGIVAAYVADFYLVGDPSHVRPYLKRARRRGDLRTINGRAPRSFERQLLAFLKKQGYR
;
A
#
# COMPACT_ATOMS: atom_id res chain seq x y z
N MET A 1 68.95 36.91 0.18
CA MET A 1 68.40 36.30 1.40
C MET A 1 66.89 36.10 1.17
N LEU A 2 66.48 34.91 0.72
CA LEU A 2 65.04 34.55 0.53
C LEU A 2 64.67 33.61 1.68
N ARG A 3 63.71 34.05 2.49
CA ARG A 3 63.05 33.18 3.51
C ARG A 3 61.93 32.39 2.86
N ARG A 4 62.04 31.06 2.84
CA ARG A 4 60.95 30.14 2.52
C ARG A 4 59.99 30.05 3.72
N ARG A 5 58.69 30.30 3.48
CA ARG A 5 57.61 29.99 4.43
C ARG A 5 57.10 28.59 4.11
N SER A 6 57.15 27.70 5.11
CA SER A 6 56.53 26.38 5.08
C SER A 6 55.03 26.50 5.38
N ALA A 7 54.20 26.02 4.47
CA ALA A 7 52.78 25.87 4.69
C ALA A 7 52.51 24.50 5.34
N GLY A 8 51.98 24.49 6.54
CA GLY A 8 51.52 23.28 7.21
C GLY A 8 50.16 22.85 6.63
N ALA A 9 50.11 21.64 6.11
CA ALA A 9 48.86 21.01 5.67
C ALA A 9 48.18 20.35 6.86
N THR A 10 47.02 20.86 7.25
CA THR A 10 46.14 20.24 8.25
C THR A 10 45.26 19.23 7.55
N THR A 11 45.54 17.95 7.74
CA THR A 11 44.66 16.84 7.28
C THR A 11 43.48 16.71 8.21
N LEU A 12 42.29 17.06 7.72
CA LEU A 12 41.00 16.72 8.34
C LEU A 12 40.72 15.24 8.07
N ALA A 13 40.76 14.42 9.11
CA ALA A 13 40.28 13.04 9.05
C ALA A 13 38.74 13.06 9.13
N ALA A 14 38.08 12.81 8.03
CA ALA A 14 36.63 12.56 7.98
C ALA A 14 36.36 11.12 8.45
N THR A 15 35.84 10.96 9.66
CA THR A 15 35.32 9.67 10.14
C THR A 15 34.01 9.38 9.42
N LEU A 16 34.05 8.47 8.45
CA LEU A 16 32.91 7.92 7.79
C LEU A 16 32.20 6.95 8.76
N ALA A 17 31.09 7.38 9.37
CA ALA A 17 30.23 6.50 10.14
C ALA A 17 29.50 5.57 9.16
N LEU A 18 29.93 4.31 9.08
CA LEU A 18 29.30 3.26 8.33
C LEU A 18 28.00 2.88 9.07
N ALA A 19 26.86 3.41 8.65
CA ALA A 19 25.56 2.97 9.14
C ALA A 19 25.32 1.53 8.64
N LEU A 20 25.41 0.57 9.55
CA LEU A 20 24.98 -0.82 9.30
C LEU A 20 23.48 -0.82 9.02
N LEU A 21 23.11 -1.02 7.76
CA LEU A 21 21.72 -1.26 7.37
C LEU A 21 21.30 -2.63 7.96
N PRO A 22 20.21 -2.68 8.74
CA PRO A 22 19.71 -3.96 9.21
C PRO A 22 19.26 -4.80 8.00
N GLY A 23 19.73 -6.04 7.95
CA GLY A 23 19.30 -7.03 6.96
C GLY A 23 17.78 -7.25 7.07
N ALA A 24 17.11 -7.48 5.96
CA ALA A 24 15.72 -7.88 5.95
C ALA A 24 15.60 -9.22 6.70
N ALA A 25 14.99 -9.20 7.88
CA ALA A 25 14.67 -10.41 8.62
C ALA A 25 13.53 -11.14 7.86
N SER A 26 13.68 -12.45 7.68
CA SER A 26 12.59 -13.30 7.18
C SER A 26 11.43 -13.27 8.19
N ALA A 27 10.20 -13.24 7.69
CA ALA A 27 8.99 -13.12 8.50
C ALA A 27 8.81 -14.21 9.57
N ASP A 28 9.47 -15.37 9.39
CA ASP A 28 9.34 -16.54 10.25
C ASP A 28 10.41 -16.64 11.35
N ASP A 29 11.35 -15.68 11.43
CA ASP A 29 12.40 -15.67 12.46
C ASP A 29 12.07 -14.69 13.60
N ALA A 30 12.49 -15.02 14.83
CA ALA A 30 12.48 -14.05 15.91
C ALA A 30 13.31 -12.84 15.49
N GLY A 31 12.79 -11.64 15.69
CA GLY A 31 13.45 -10.45 15.17
C GLY A 31 13.02 -9.15 15.81
N SER A 32 13.70 -8.10 15.38
CA SER A 32 13.41 -6.74 15.78
C SER A 32 13.73 -5.78 14.63
N LEU A 33 12.85 -4.80 14.44
CA LEU A 33 13.03 -3.68 13.51
C LEU A 33 13.00 -2.38 14.30
N THR A 34 13.83 -1.41 13.93
CA THR A 34 13.80 -0.05 14.50
C THR A 34 13.76 0.96 13.36
N ALA A 35 12.93 1.97 13.50
CA ALA A 35 12.82 3.10 12.58
C ALA A 35 12.68 4.39 13.38
N SER A 36 13.13 5.53 12.81
CA SER A 36 13.00 6.84 13.45
C SER A 36 12.90 7.97 12.45
N ALA A 37 12.12 8.99 12.80
CA ALA A 37 12.09 10.26 12.12
C ALA A 37 11.77 11.38 13.15
N GLY A 38 12.39 12.55 12.99
CA GLY A 38 12.22 13.64 13.94
C GLY A 38 12.49 13.22 15.39
N THR A 39 11.51 13.41 16.25
CA THR A 39 11.57 13.06 17.68
C THR A 39 11.00 11.68 18.00
N VAL A 40 10.55 10.95 16.98
CA VAL A 40 9.86 9.67 17.11
C VAL A 40 10.79 8.52 16.74
N GLN A 41 10.85 7.52 17.62
CA GLN A 41 11.52 6.24 17.38
C GLN A 41 10.54 5.10 17.66
N ALA A 42 10.46 4.15 16.76
CA ALA A 42 9.65 2.94 16.91
C ALA A 42 10.54 1.70 16.88
N THR A 43 10.21 0.72 17.73
CA THR A 43 10.83 -0.60 17.74
C THR A 43 9.74 -1.66 17.72
N LEU A 44 9.74 -2.47 16.69
CA LEU A 44 8.86 -3.63 16.52
C LEU A 44 9.69 -4.89 16.81
N SER A 45 9.23 -5.74 17.70
CA SER A 45 9.87 -7.01 18.05
C SER A 45 8.86 -8.15 18.06
N TRP A 46 9.32 -9.38 17.80
CA TRP A 46 8.50 -10.59 17.80
C TRP A 46 9.33 -11.84 18.09
N GLN A 47 8.65 -12.90 18.46
CA GLN A 47 9.22 -14.24 18.62
C GLN A 47 8.82 -15.11 17.44
N LYS A 48 9.63 -16.13 17.14
CA LYS A 48 9.30 -17.15 16.14
C LYS A 48 8.11 -17.99 16.60
N ALA A 49 7.16 -18.22 15.71
CA ALA A 49 6.08 -19.18 15.90
C ALA A 49 6.16 -20.30 14.86
N THR A 50 5.34 -21.36 15.02
CA THR A 50 5.24 -22.43 14.01
C THR A 50 4.72 -21.88 12.68
N TYR A 51 3.80 -20.91 12.76
CA TYR A 51 3.27 -20.17 11.61
C TYR A 51 3.24 -18.68 11.99
N GLY A 52 3.85 -17.81 11.17
CA GLY A 52 3.91 -16.39 11.43
C GLY A 52 4.78 -16.00 12.63
N VAL A 53 4.34 -15.04 13.41
CA VAL A 53 5.06 -14.49 14.56
C VAL A 53 4.25 -14.62 15.85
N ALA A 54 4.94 -14.75 16.99
CA ALA A 54 4.34 -14.76 18.30
C ALA A 54 4.79 -13.56 19.12
N ALA A 55 3.95 -13.13 20.08
CA ALA A 55 4.21 -12.06 21.01
C ALA A 55 4.72 -10.77 20.33
N PRO A 56 4.05 -10.27 19.27
CA PRO A 56 4.48 -9.04 18.63
C PRO A 56 4.33 -7.86 19.60
N ARG A 57 5.35 -7.02 19.66
CA ARG A 57 5.38 -5.84 20.53
C ARG A 57 5.93 -4.65 19.76
N LEU A 58 5.17 -3.56 19.72
CA LEU A 58 5.60 -2.27 19.23
C LEU A 58 5.84 -1.34 20.41
N VAL A 59 7.00 -0.71 20.45
CA VAL A 59 7.33 0.36 21.39
C VAL A 59 7.54 1.63 20.59
N ILE A 60 6.79 2.70 20.91
CA ILE A 60 6.98 4.02 20.32
C ILE A 60 7.46 4.99 21.40
N VAL A 61 8.63 5.58 21.16
CA VAL A 61 9.26 6.59 22.02
C VAL A 61 9.20 7.92 21.28
N ARG A 62 8.70 8.96 21.95
CA ARG A 62 8.67 10.33 21.45
C ARG A 62 9.36 11.25 22.47
N THR A 63 10.34 12.04 21.99
CA THR A 63 11.15 12.92 22.88
C THR A 63 11.70 12.23 24.14
N GLY A 64 12.08 10.94 24.03
CA GLY A 64 12.60 10.14 25.13
C GLY A 64 11.57 9.48 26.03
N ALA A 65 10.27 9.77 25.87
CA ALA A 65 9.18 9.14 26.62
C ALA A 65 8.54 8.00 25.83
N THR A 66 8.31 6.85 26.47
CA THR A 66 7.52 5.75 25.87
C THR A 66 6.05 6.12 25.91
N LEU A 67 5.42 6.26 24.73
CA LEU A 67 4.02 6.65 24.58
C LEU A 67 3.12 5.57 23.97
N PHE A 68 3.72 4.45 23.53
CA PHE A 68 3.01 3.24 23.14
C PHE A 68 3.88 2.03 23.46
N ASP A 69 3.28 0.98 24.02
CA ASP A 69 3.95 -0.27 24.36
C ASP A 69 2.92 -1.39 24.41
N ALA A 70 2.62 -1.99 23.23
CA ALA A 70 1.64 -3.04 23.09
C ALA A 70 1.85 -3.84 21.80
N SER A 71 1.01 -4.87 21.57
CA SER A 71 0.94 -5.52 20.26
C SER A 71 0.43 -4.53 19.20
N PRO A 72 1.13 -4.38 18.06
CA PRO A 72 0.68 -3.47 17.00
C PRO A 72 -0.59 -3.96 16.29
N VAL A 73 -0.91 -5.22 16.37
CA VAL A 73 -2.08 -5.85 15.73
C VAL A 73 -3.14 -6.28 16.75
N ALA A 74 -3.12 -5.69 17.94
CA ALA A 74 -4.13 -5.96 18.95
C ALA A 74 -5.51 -5.47 18.49
N GLY A 75 -6.46 -6.40 18.36
CA GLY A 75 -7.81 -6.11 17.87
C GLY A 75 -7.95 -6.12 16.34
N SER A 76 -6.90 -6.46 15.60
CA SER A 76 -7.01 -6.73 14.17
C SER A 76 -7.76 -8.03 13.92
N ASP A 77 -8.89 -7.97 13.20
CA ASP A 77 -9.63 -9.16 12.78
C ASP A 77 -8.81 -10.01 11.81
N SER A 78 -7.88 -9.39 11.08
CA SER A 78 -7.03 -10.05 10.09
C SER A 78 -5.84 -10.78 10.72
N CYS A 79 -5.42 -10.40 11.93
CA CYS A 79 -4.26 -10.94 12.65
C CYS A 79 -4.64 -11.67 13.95
N SER A 80 -5.87 -12.16 14.06
CA SER A 80 -6.27 -13.02 15.15
C SER A 80 -5.42 -14.31 15.17
N ASP A 81 -5.18 -14.86 16.35
CA ASP A 81 -4.57 -16.17 16.56
C ASP A 81 -3.08 -16.35 16.20
N GLY A 82 -2.30 -15.26 16.04
CA GLY A 82 -0.83 -15.36 15.86
C GLY A 82 -0.38 -15.85 14.48
N TYR A 83 -1.23 -15.75 13.46
CA TYR A 83 -0.91 -16.16 12.09
C TYR A 83 -0.34 -15.03 11.22
N CYS A 84 -0.07 -13.87 11.77
CA CYS A 84 0.51 -12.76 11.01
C CYS A 84 2.03 -12.83 10.91
N SER A 85 2.54 -12.27 9.84
CA SER A 85 3.96 -12.02 9.61
C SER A 85 4.17 -10.53 9.33
N PHE A 86 5.30 -9.96 9.76
CA PHE A 86 5.65 -8.58 9.46
C PHE A 86 6.45 -8.52 8.16
N LEU A 87 5.80 -8.16 7.08
CA LEU A 87 6.38 -8.10 5.74
C LEU A 87 6.28 -6.70 5.16
N ALA A 88 7.39 -6.20 4.62
CA ALA A 88 7.38 -4.94 3.90
C ALA A 88 6.45 -5.02 2.68
N SER A 89 5.57 -4.04 2.52
CA SER A 89 4.69 -3.93 1.37
C SER A 89 5.40 -3.26 0.18
N GLY A 90 5.05 -3.67 -1.04
CA GLY A 90 5.58 -3.08 -2.27
C GLY A 90 7.09 -3.23 -2.44
N LYS A 91 7.77 -2.13 -2.77
CA LYS A 91 9.24 -2.07 -2.96
C LYS A 91 10.01 -1.74 -1.70
N ARG A 92 9.33 -1.57 -0.58
CA ARG A 92 9.98 -1.23 0.68
C ARG A 92 10.81 -2.38 1.22
N LYS A 93 11.78 -2.03 2.07
CA LYS A 93 12.71 -3.01 2.66
C LYS A 93 12.40 -3.31 4.13
N SER A 94 11.42 -2.62 4.73
CA SER A 94 11.07 -2.77 6.15
C SER A 94 9.58 -2.76 6.34
N ALA A 95 9.09 -3.63 7.21
CA ALA A 95 7.70 -3.65 7.67
C ALA A 95 7.41 -2.57 8.72
N LEU A 96 8.43 -1.88 9.21
CA LEU A 96 8.29 -0.77 10.15
C LEU A 96 8.82 0.50 9.51
N GLN A 97 8.04 1.57 9.54
CA GLN A 97 8.41 2.89 9.08
C GLN A 97 7.96 3.97 10.06
N VAL A 98 8.72 5.06 10.11
CA VAL A 98 8.36 6.30 10.80
C VAL A 98 8.46 7.40 9.77
N VAL A 99 7.35 8.06 9.47
CA VAL A 99 7.25 9.04 8.38
C VAL A 99 6.18 10.07 8.69
N ASP A 100 6.46 11.32 8.41
CA ASP A 100 5.48 12.42 8.51
C ASP A 100 4.60 12.39 7.25
N LEU A 101 3.37 11.91 7.39
CA LEU A 101 2.44 11.72 6.27
C LEU A 101 1.63 12.98 5.96
N ASN A 102 1.46 13.89 6.93
CA ASN A 102 0.62 15.08 6.76
C ASN A 102 1.41 16.40 6.80
N GLY A 103 2.73 16.33 7.03
CA GLY A 103 3.62 17.50 7.03
C GLY A 103 3.50 18.38 8.26
N ASP A 104 3.00 17.85 9.38
CA ASP A 104 2.84 18.61 10.62
C ASP A 104 4.08 18.55 11.55
N GLY A 105 5.10 17.76 11.17
CA GLY A 105 6.31 17.56 11.95
C GLY A 105 6.20 16.50 13.04
N GLU A 106 5.05 15.81 13.17
CA GLU A 106 4.78 14.70 14.08
C GLU A 106 4.65 13.39 13.30
N PRO A 107 5.75 12.66 13.07
CA PRO A 107 5.73 11.48 12.22
C PRO A 107 4.81 10.37 12.72
N GLU A 108 4.08 9.76 11.80
CA GLU A 108 3.32 8.54 12.01
C GLU A 108 4.23 7.31 11.99
N VAL A 109 3.78 6.25 12.68
CA VAL A 109 4.43 4.93 12.66
C VAL A 109 3.56 3.96 11.87
N LEU A 110 4.12 3.36 10.82
CA LEU A 110 3.47 2.36 10.00
C LEU A 110 4.04 0.98 10.30
N VAL A 111 3.18 0.02 10.57
CA VAL A 111 3.54 -1.40 10.75
C VAL A 111 2.80 -2.21 9.68
N ASP A 112 3.55 -2.78 8.75
CA ASP A 112 2.99 -3.65 7.71
C ASP A 112 2.93 -5.08 8.20
N ALA A 113 1.77 -5.70 8.05
CA ALA A 113 1.56 -7.10 8.40
C ALA A 113 0.87 -7.86 7.26
N TYR A 114 1.04 -9.18 7.29
CA TYR A 114 0.42 -10.12 6.37
C TYR A 114 -0.21 -11.26 7.16
N SER A 115 -1.49 -11.48 6.96
CA SER A 115 -2.26 -12.45 7.75
C SER A 115 -1.98 -13.91 7.38
N GLY A 116 -1.12 -14.18 6.40
CA GLY A 116 -0.90 -15.54 5.89
C GLY A 116 -2.00 -15.98 4.92
N GLY A 117 -1.73 -17.01 4.13
CA GLY A 117 -2.68 -17.55 3.15
C GLY A 117 -2.33 -17.18 1.71
N ALA A 118 -2.86 -17.95 0.75
CA ALA A 118 -2.47 -17.86 -0.66
C ALA A 118 -3.01 -16.59 -1.36
N HIS A 119 -4.03 -15.93 -0.79
CA HIS A 119 -4.77 -14.86 -1.46
C HIS A 119 -5.23 -13.74 -0.53
N CYS A 120 -4.60 -13.60 0.63
CA CYS A 120 -4.96 -12.56 1.62
C CYS A 120 -3.94 -12.55 2.75
N CYS A 121 -3.78 -11.55 3.48
CA CYS A 121 -4.19 -10.16 3.35
C CYS A 121 -3.03 -9.29 3.82
N ALA A 122 -2.64 -8.33 3.02
CA ALA A 122 -1.73 -7.28 3.48
C ALA A 122 -2.55 -6.23 4.22
N LEU A 123 -2.06 -5.79 5.35
CA LEU A 123 -2.63 -4.70 6.14
C LEU A 123 -1.51 -3.79 6.66
N THR A 124 -1.87 -2.60 7.03
CA THR A 124 -0.97 -1.63 7.66
C THR A 124 -1.68 -1.05 8.87
N GLU A 125 -1.04 -1.16 10.03
CA GLU A 125 -1.43 -0.40 11.19
C GLU A 125 -0.71 0.94 11.19
N LEU A 126 -1.47 2.02 11.11
CA LEU A 126 -0.99 3.39 11.17
C LEU A 126 -1.21 3.93 12.58
N PHE A 127 -0.12 4.26 13.27
CA PHE A 127 -0.16 4.86 14.61
C PHE A 127 0.15 6.34 14.50
N ALA A 128 -0.75 7.18 14.99
CA ALA A 128 -0.61 8.62 15.03
C ALA A 128 -0.67 9.15 16.45
N PHE A 129 0.07 10.22 16.72
CA PHE A 129 0.05 10.91 18.00
C PHE A 129 -1.25 11.71 18.18
N ASN A 130 -1.95 11.51 19.30
CA ASN A 130 -3.24 12.16 19.59
C ASN A 130 -3.15 13.25 20.66
N GLY A 131 -1.93 13.70 20.97
CA GLY A 131 -1.67 14.68 22.03
C GLY A 131 -1.29 14.06 23.38
N SER A 132 -1.56 12.77 23.61
CA SER A 132 -1.22 12.07 24.87
C SER A 132 -0.53 10.73 24.68
N GLY A 133 -0.73 10.07 23.53
CA GLY A 133 -0.17 8.78 23.17
C GLY A 133 -0.39 8.50 21.70
N TYR A 134 -0.19 7.25 21.30
CA TYR A 134 -0.41 6.80 19.92
C TYR A 134 -1.66 5.94 19.83
N ALA A 135 -2.47 6.17 18.82
CA ALA A 135 -3.63 5.35 18.48
C ALA A 135 -3.47 4.75 17.09
N GLY A 136 -3.78 3.45 16.94
CA GLY A 136 -3.70 2.72 15.69
C GLY A 136 -4.97 2.84 14.86
N THR A 137 -4.80 2.81 13.53
CA THR A 137 -5.87 2.69 12.54
C THR A 137 -5.45 1.68 11.50
N GLU A 138 -6.24 0.61 11.31
CA GLU A 138 -5.97 -0.42 10.32
C GLU A 138 -6.36 0.05 8.91
N LEU A 139 -5.42 -0.14 7.96
CA LEU A 139 -5.66 -0.06 6.52
C LEU A 139 -5.57 -1.45 5.92
N TYR A 140 -6.66 -1.91 5.37
CA TYR A 140 -6.71 -3.17 4.67
C TYR A 140 -6.39 -3.00 3.18
N TRP A 141 -5.39 -3.73 2.70
CA TRP A 141 -4.90 -3.70 1.31
C TRP A 141 -5.23 -4.98 0.54
N GLY A 142 -5.70 -6.00 1.24
CA GLY A 142 -5.98 -7.31 0.65
C GLY A 142 -4.75 -7.95 0.01
N ASN A 143 -4.83 -8.26 -1.27
CA ASN A 143 -3.75 -8.93 -2.02
C ASN A 143 -2.69 -7.97 -2.56
N THR A 144 -2.88 -6.65 -2.46
CA THR A 144 -2.13 -5.72 -3.30
C THR A 144 -0.99 -4.99 -2.58
N GLY A 145 -1.14 -4.73 -1.29
CA GLY A 145 -0.23 -3.84 -0.58
C GLY A 145 -0.24 -2.40 -1.12
N TYR A 146 0.74 -1.59 -0.70
CA TYR A 146 0.88 -0.20 -1.12
C TYR A 146 2.36 0.22 -1.23
N GLU A 147 2.60 1.39 -1.79
CA GLU A 147 3.88 2.10 -1.76
C GLU A 147 3.65 3.52 -1.20
N LEU A 148 4.64 4.08 -0.51
CA LEU A 148 4.66 5.51 -0.22
C LEU A 148 5.28 6.23 -1.42
N ASP A 149 4.58 7.22 -1.95
CA ASP A 149 5.03 8.03 -3.08
C ASP A 149 4.41 9.43 -2.98
N ASP A 150 5.23 10.46 -3.03
CA ASP A 150 4.81 11.86 -3.05
C ASP A 150 4.43 12.21 -4.49
N LEU A 151 3.17 11.94 -4.83
CA LEU A 151 2.67 11.99 -6.21
C LEU A 151 2.51 13.42 -6.74
N ASP A 152 2.22 14.40 -5.88
CA ASP A 152 2.07 15.81 -6.26
C ASP A 152 3.26 16.69 -5.86
N ARG A 153 4.25 16.11 -5.19
CA ARG A 153 5.51 16.75 -4.77
C ARG A 153 5.33 17.87 -3.76
N ASP A 154 4.38 17.67 -2.85
CA ASP A 154 4.14 18.61 -1.77
C ASP A 154 4.92 18.28 -0.48
N GLY A 155 5.72 17.21 -0.51
CA GLY A 155 6.56 16.72 0.60
C GLY A 155 5.83 15.76 1.54
N ARG A 156 4.57 15.42 1.26
CA ARG A 156 3.74 14.50 2.04
C ARG A 156 3.43 13.27 1.19
N PRO A 157 3.97 12.10 1.52
CA PRO A 157 3.76 10.93 0.70
C PRO A 157 2.37 10.34 0.89
N GLU A 158 1.72 10.02 -0.23
CA GLU A 158 0.49 9.24 -0.25
C GLU A 158 0.78 7.74 -0.10
N LEU A 159 -0.23 7.01 0.43
CA LEU A 159 -0.25 5.55 0.40
C LEU A 159 -0.89 5.10 -0.93
N VAL A 160 -0.06 4.60 -1.85
CA VAL A 160 -0.45 4.30 -3.23
C VAL A 160 -0.57 2.80 -3.45
N GLY A 161 -1.78 2.31 -3.54
CA GLY A 161 -2.08 0.88 -3.75
C GLY A 161 -3.08 0.65 -4.88
N TYR A 162 -3.90 -0.37 -4.65
CA TYR A 162 -4.97 -0.77 -5.56
C TYR A 162 -6.24 -1.11 -4.76
N ASP A 163 -7.39 -1.04 -5.42
CA ASP A 163 -8.67 -1.44 -4.83
C ASP A 163 -8.85 -2.96 -4.87
N ASP A 164 -8.63 -3.61 -3.73
CA ASP A 164 -8.71 -5.06 -3.61
C ASP A 164 -10.15 -5.62 -3.72
N ALA A 165 -11.18 -4.78 -3.68
CA ALA A 165 -12.56 -5.21 -3.92
C ALA A 165 -12.74 -5.91 -5.29
N PHE A 166 -11.81 -5.69 -6.23
CA PHE A 166 -11.79 -6.33 -7.54
C PHE A 166 -11.16 -7.72 -7.54
N ALA A 167 -10.51 -8.15 -6.46
CA ALA A 167 -9.89 -9.47 -6.35
C ALA A 167 -10.95 -10.58 -6.45
N GLY A 168 -10.86 -11.42 -7.48
CA GLY A 168 -11.82 -12.51 -7.71
C GLY A 168 -13.25 -12.07 -8.08
N ALA A 169 -13.56 -10.77 -8.17
CA ALA A 169 -14.92 -10.29 -8.32
C ALA A 169 -15.53 -10.62 -9.69
N PHE A 170 -14.73 -10.61 -10.76
CA PHE A 170 -15.21 -10.81 -12.13
C PHE A 170 -14.39 -11.83 -12.92
N SER A 171 -13.35 -12.37 -12.35
CA SER A 171 -12.46 -13.38 -12.92
C SER A 171 -11.84 -14.20 -11.79
N SER A 172 -11.06 -15.23 -12.11
CA SER A 172 -10.19 -15.85 -11.11
C SER A 172 -9.24 -14.83 -10.49
N TYR A 173 -8.71 -15.11 -9.29
CA TYR A 173 -7.72 -14.23 -8.65
C TYR A 173 -6.54 -13.91 -9.56
N ALA A 174 -6.00 -14.93 -10.23
CA ALA A 174 -4.87 -14.80 -11.15
C ALA A 174 -5.16 -13.93 -12.39
N ALA A 175 -6.44 -13.80 -12.78
CA ALA A 175 -6.89 -12.98 -13.90
C ALA A 175 -7.48 -11.63 -13.46
N SER A 176 -7.48 -11.34 -12.16
CA SER A 176 -7.95 -10.07 -11.64
C SER A 176 -7.04 -8.92 -12.06
N PHE A 177 -7.63 -7.77 -12.27
CA PHE A 177 -6.96 -6.51 -12.49
C PHE A 177 -7.59 -5.45 -11.58
N PHE A 178 -6.84 -4.46 -11.15
CA PHE A 178 -7.25 -3.59 -10.07
C PHE A 178 -7.19 -2.12 -10.48
N PRO A 179 -8.21 -1.31 -10.17
CA PRO A 179 -8.10 0.14 -10.19
C PRO A 179 -7.05 0.62 -9.19
N ARG A 180 -6.51 1.80 -9.40
CA ARG A 180 -5.65 2.44 -8.40
C ARG A 180 -6.47 2.88 -7.19
N ARG A 181 -5.81 2.89 -6.03
CA ARG A 181 -6.28 3.47 -4.79
C ARG A 181 -5.16 4.31 -4.19
N VAL A 182 -5.45 5.57 -3.91
CA VAL A 182 -4.52 6.50 -3.28
C VAL A 182 -5.17 7.03 -2.02
N VAL A 183 -4.48 6.93 -0.90
CA VAL A 183 -5.00 7.32 0.42
C VAL A 183 -4.07 8.34 1.05
N ASP A 184 -4.63 9.48 1.46
CA ASP A 184 -3.99 10.46 2.32
C ASP A 184 -4.27 10.15 3.79
N TYR A 185 -3.29 10.40 4.64
CA TYR A 185 -3.53 10.56 6.06
C TYR A 185 -3.99 12.00 6.33
N ASP A 186 -5.19 12.14 6.93
CA ASP A 186 -5.78 13.43 7.30
C ASP A 186 -6.49 13.30 8.66
N PRO A 187 -5.85 13.74 9.75
CA PRO A 187 -6.42 13.61 11.09
C PRO A 187 -7.73 14.39 11.30
N ALA A 188 -8.06 15.33 10.38
CA ALA A 188 -9.30 16.11 10.47
C ALA A 188 -10.54 15.34 9.99
N VAL A 189 -10.38 14.21 9.31
CA VAL A 189 -11.51 13.37 8.87
C VAL A 189 -11.72 12.18 9.79
N LYS A 190 -12.97 11.69 9.85
CA LYS A 190 -13.28 10.48 10.62
C LYS A 190 -12.49 9.28 10.08
N GLY A 191 -11.75 8.61 10.97
CA GLY A 191 -10.87 7.49 10.61
C GLY A 191 -9.51 7.92 10.07
N ALA A 192 -9.23 9.22 10.02
CA ALA A 192 -7.94 9.81 9.64
C ALA A 192 -7.38 9.39 8.27
N LEU A 193 -8.22 8.80 7.40
CA LEU A 193 -7.82 8.28 6.10
C LEU A 193 -8.82 8.77 5.03
N ARG A 194 -8.30 9.37 3.99
CA ARG A 194 -9.07 9.91 2.87
C ARG A 194 -8.66 9.24 1.57
N ASP A 195 -9.60 8.65 0.85
CA ASP A 195 -9.37 8.26 -0.54
C ASP A 195 -9.32 9.53 -1.41
N VAL A 196 -8.21 9.72 -2.09
CA VAL A 196 -7.90 10.88 -2.94
C VAL A 196 -7.53 10.45 -4.35
N THR A 197 -7.88 9.25 -4.74
CA THR A 197 -7.49 8.64 -6.01
C THR A 197 -7.82 9.51 -7.22
N ASP A 198 -8.97 10.19 -7.22
CA ASP A 198 -9.45 11.05 -8.30
C ASP A 198 -8.58 12.32 -8.50
N ARG A 199 -7.79 12.72 -7.49
CA ARG A 199 -6.82 13.82 -7.61
C ARG A 199 -5.64 13.49 -8.52
N PHE A 200 -5.41 12.22 -8.84
CA PHE A 200 -4.25 11.73 -9.60
C PHE A 200 -4.60 11.13 -10.97
N PRO A 201 -5.22 11.90 -11.89
CA PRO A 201 -5.70 11.37 -13.17
C PRO A 201 -4.57 10.84 -14.07
N ALA A 202 -3.33 11.31 -13.91
CA ALA A 202 -2.19 10.79 -14.66
C ALA A 202 -1.86 9.34 -14.28
N LEU A 203 -1.92 9.02 -12.97
CA LEU A 203 -1.73 7.68 -12.44
C LEU A 203 -2.84 6.75 -12.94
N ILE A 204 -4.10 7.19 -12.88
CA ILE A 204 -5.26 6.41 -13.33
C ILE A 204 -5.15 6.13 -14.83
N ARG A 205 -4.85 7.14 -15.66
CA ARG A 205 -4.63 6.93 -17.10
C ARG A 205 -3.47 5.98 -17.42
N LYS A 206 -2.42 5.96 -16.59
CA LYS A 206 -1.35 4.95 -16.69
C LYS A 206 -1.91 3.55 -16.42
N ASN A 207 -2.74 3.38 -15.39
CA ASN A 207 -3.42 2.12 -15.09
C ASN A 207 -4.33 1.67 -16.23
N MET A 208 -5.13 2.58 -16.81
CA MET A 208 -5.96 2.31 -17.98
C MET A 208 -5.15 1.77 -19.17
N ARG A 209 -3.99 2.36 -19.46
CA ARG A 209 -3.10 1.86 -20.53
C ARG A 209 -2.59 0.45 -20.21
N GLN A 210 -2.23 0.18 -18.96
CA GLN A 210 -1.79 -1.15 -18.51
C GLN A 210 -2.93 -2.17 -18.64
N ALA A 211 -4.17 -1.79 -18.28
CA ALA A 211 -5.36 -2.63 -18.48
C ALA A 211 -5.58 -2.98 -19.97
N LEU A 212 -5.46 -2.02 -20.88
CA LEU A 212 -5.58 -2.27 -22.33
C LEU A 212 -4.49 -3.19 -22.87
N HIS A 213 -3.25 -3.06 -22.38
CA HIS A 213 -2.16 -3.97 -22.70
C HIS A 213 -2.44 -5.39 -22.17
N ALA A 214 -2.91 -5.52 -20.92
CA ALA A 214 -3.29 -6.79 -20.34
C ALA A 214 -4.45 -7.44 -21.11
N LEU A 215 -5.48 -6.66 -21.47
CA LEU A 215 -6.60 -7.11 -22.27
C LEU A 215 -6.14 -7.62 -23.65
N SER A 216 -5.21 -6.91 -24.30
CA SER A 216 -4.65 -7.36 -25.59
C SER A 216 -3.91 -8.69 -25.46
N ARG A 217 -3.14 -8.92 -24.38
CA ARG A 217 -2.49 -10.21 -24.13
C ARG A 217 -3.51 -11.31 -23.85
N ALA A 218 -4.47 -11.06 -22.95
CA ALA A 218 -5.51 -12.03 -22.59
C ALA A 218 -6.34 -12.49 -23.79
N ARG A 219 -6.64 -11.57 -24.74
CA ARG A 219 -7.32 -11.92 -26.00
C ARG A 219 -6.51 -12.92 -26.84
N ARG A 220 -5.21 -12.70 -27.00
CA ARG A 220 -4.34 -13.59 -27.81
C ARG A 220 -4.20 -14.97 -27.19
N SER A 221 -4.17 -15.06 -25.87
CA SER A 221 -4.09 -16.32 -25.13
C SER A 221 -5.44 -16.96 -24.82
N HIS A 222 -6.56 -16.36 -25.30
CA HIS A 222 -7.93 -16.79 -25.01
C HIS A 222 -8.25 -16.88 -23.50
N TYR A 223 -7.58 -16.05 -22.70
CA TYR A 223 -7.73 -16.01 -21.25
C TYR A 223 -8.92 -15.17 -20.81
N GLU A 224 -9.23 -15.20 -19.51
CA GLU A 224 -10.28 -14.38 -18.91
C GLU A 224 -9.99 -12.87 -19.07
N THR A 225 -11.05 -12.09 -19.28
CA THR A 225 -10.92 -10.64 -19.50
C THR A 225 -11.84 -9.80 -18.64
N LEU A 226 -12.81 -10.40 -17.95
CA LEU A 226 -13.83 -9.64 -17.23
C LEU A 226 -13.24 -8.81 -16.08
N GLY A 227 -12.26 -9.35 -15.33
CA GLY A 227 -11.56 -8.60 -14.28
C GLY A 227 -10.83 -7.37 -14.84
N ILE A 228 -10.16 -7.53 -16.00
CA ILE A 228 -9.47 -6.42 -16.67
C ILE A 228 -10.47 -5.37 -17.16
N VAL A 229 -11.56 -5.80 -17.76
CA VAL A 229 -12.62 -4.91 -18.25
C VAL A 229 -13.28 -4.17 -17.08
N ALA A 230 -13.54 -4.86 -15.97
CA ALA A 230 -14.15 -4.26 -14.78
C ALA A 230 -13.28 -3.14 -14.20
N ALA A 231 -11.99 -3.37 -14.01
CA ALA A 231 -11.06 -2.36 -13.53
C ALA A 231 -10.91 -1.18 -14.51
N TYR A 232 -10.82 -1.46 -15.81
CA TYR A 232 -10.76 -0.40 -16.82
C TYR A 232 -12.02 0.47 -16.85
N VAL A 233 -13.18 -0.13 -16.59
CA VAL A 233 -14.46 0.60 -16.48
C VAL A 233 -14.51 1.43 -15.20
N ALA A 234 -13.99 0.93 -14.08
CA ALA A 234 -13.85 1.68 -12.83
C ALA A 234 -12.98 2.93 -13.03
N ASP A 235 -11.87 2.80 -13.76
CA ASP A 235 -10.95 3.90 -14.04
C ASP A 235 -11.63 5.05 -14.82
N PHE A 236 -12.70 4.80 -15.62
CA PHE A 236 -13.47 5.89 -16.23
C PHE A 236 -14.17 6.77 -15.18
N TYR A 237 -14.70 6.19 -14.13
CA TYR A 237 -15.31 6.95 -13.04
C TYR A 237 -14.24 7.78 -12.31
N LEU A 238 -13.08 7.18 -12.03
CA LEU A 238 -11.99 7.85 -11.32
C LEU A 238 -11.39 9.03 -12.11
N VAL A 239 -11.40 8.99 -13.45
CA VAL A 239 -10.97 10.15 -14.27
C VAL A 239 -12.10 11.13 -14.57
N GLY A 240 -13.31 10.95 -13.98
CA GLY A 240 -14.46 11.84 -14.19
C GLY A 240 -15.12 11.71 -15.56
N ASP A 241 -14.98 10.55 -16.22
CA ASP A 241 -15.51 10.33 -17.59
C ASP A 241 -16.44 9.11 -17.70
N PRO A 242 -17.50 9.01 -16.87
CA PRO A 242 -18.41 7.87 -16.86
C PRO A 242 -19.25 7.75 -18.15
N SER A 243 -19.32 8.81 -18.97
CA SER A 243 -20.05 8.79 -20.23
C SER A 243 -19.52 7.75 -21.23
N HIS A 244 -18.24 7.41 -21.14
CA HIS A 244 -17.58 6.42 -21.99
C HIS A 244 -17.85 4.96 -21.58
N VAL A 245 -18.37 4.68 -20.39
CA VAL A 245 -18.57 3.34 -19.86
C VAL A 245 -19.51 2.50 -20.74
N ARG A 246 -20.73 2.97 -20.99
CA ARG A 246 -21.71 2.21 -21.80
C ARG A 246 -21.27 2.02 -23.27
N PRO A 247 -20.76 3.05 -23.96
CA PRO A 247 -20.21 2.88 -25.31
C PRO A 247 -19.04 1.87 -25.35
N TYR A 248 -18.15 1.90 -24.35
CA TYR A 248 -17.04 0.94 -24.25
C TYR A 248 -17.55 -0.49 -24.08
N LEU A 249 -18.43 -0.76 -23.11
CA LEU A 249 -18.97 -2.09 -22.85
C LEU A 249 -19.72 -2.66 -24.08
N LYS A 250 -20.51 -1.83 -24.79
CA LYS A 250 -21.16 -2.21 -26.04
C LYS A 250 -20.16 -2.64 -27.12
N ARG A 251 -19.03 -1.89 -27.26
CA ARG A 251 -17.93 -2.25 -28.20
C ARG A 251 -17.25 -3.54 -27.77
N ALA A 252 -16.91 -3.66 -26.48
CA ALA A 252 -16.25 -4.83 -25.93
C ALA A 252 -17.06 -6.12 -26.18
N ARG A 253 -18.38 -6.06 -25.95
CA ARG A 253 -19.29 -7.18 -26.23
C ARG A 253 -19.31 -7.55 -27.71
N ARG A 254 -19.42 -6.58 -28.62
CA ARG A 254 -19.41 -6.84 -30.08
C ARG A 254 -18.10 -7.46 -30.57
N ARG A 255 -16.98 -7.07 -29.98
CA ARG A 255 -15.63 -7.61 -30.30
C ARG A 255 -15.35 -8.97 -29.67
N GLY A 256 -16.24 -9.47 -28.80
CA GLY A 256 -15.98 -10.70 -28.05
C GLY A 256 -14.93 -10.55 -26.95
N ASP A 257 -14.72 -9.32 -26.45
CA ASP A 257 -13.73 -9.00 -25.42
C ASP A 257 -14.20 -9.37 -24.00
N LEU A 258 -15.48 -9.70 -23.83
CA LEU A 258 -16.06 -10.10 -22.55
C LEU A 258 -16.04 -11.62 -22.45
N ARG A 259 -14.98 -12.15 -21.78
CA ARG A 259 -14.72 -13.59 -21.68
C ARG A 259 -14.52 -14.02 -20.22
N THR A 260 -15.14 -15.16 -19.89
CA THR A 260 -14.83 -15.97 -18.70
C THR A 260 -13.92 -17.13 -19.10
N ILE A 261 -13.47 -17.91 -18.12
CA ILE A 261 -12.74 -19.16 -18.37
C ILE A 261 -13.56 -20.15 -19.21
N ASN A 262 -14.91 -20.10 -19.12
CA ASN A 262 -15.85 -20.98 -19.83
C ASN A 262 -16.38 -20.38 -21.14
N GLY A 263 -15.80 -19.29 -21.64
CA GLY A 263 -16.21 -18.66 -22.87
C GLY A 263 -16.76 -17.24 -22.73
N ARG A 264 -17.86 -16.92 -23.43
CA ARG A 264 -18.43 -15.55 -23.42
C ARG A 264 -19.08 -15.20 -22.07
N ALA A 265 -18.93 -13.94 -21.66
CA ALA A 265 -19.60 -13.41 -20.47
C ALA A 265 -21.12 -13.52 -20.55
N PRO A 266 -21.80 -13.78 -19.42
CA PRO A 266 -23.26 -13.78 -19.35
C PRO A 266 -23.82 -12.39 -19.73
N ARG A 267 -25.08 -12.36 -20.19
CA ARG A 267 -25.76 -11.10 -20.53
C ARG A 267 -25.92 -10.18 -19.31
N SER A 268 -25.94 -10.73 -18.11
CA SER A 268 -26.04 -10.01 -16.83
C SER A 268 -24.77 -9.26 -16.42
N PHE A 269 -23.62 -9.56 -17.02
CA PHE A 269 -22.32 -9.00 -16.62
C PHE A 269 -22.31 -7.47 -16.50
N GLU A 270 -22.81 -6.76 -17.51
CA GLU A 270 -22.81 -5.29 -17.49
C GLU A 270 -23.65 -4.73 -16.34
N ARG A 271 -24.80 -5.31 -16.06
CA ARG A 271 -25.66 -4.93 -14.92
C ARG A 271 -24.96 -5.24 -13.59
N GLN A 272 -24.35 -6.41 -13.45
CA GLN A 272 -23.61 -6.80 -12.25
C GLN A 272 -22.43 -5.88 -12.00
N LEU A 273 -21.65 -5.56 -13.05
CA LEU A 273 -20.53 -4.63 -12.96
C LEU A 273 -20.97 -3.24 -12.48
N LEU A 274 -22.00 -2.66 -13.11
CA LEU A 274 -22.47 -1.32 -12.74
C LEU A 274 -23.04 -1.28 -11.31
N ALA A 275 -23.73 -2.35 -10.87
CA ALA A 275 -24.21 -2.47 -9.50
C ALA A 275 -23.05 -2.59 -8.50
N PHE A 276 -22.02 -3.38 -8.83
CA PHE A 276 -20.80 -3.51 -8.04
C PHE A 276 -20.09 -2.17 -7.91
N LEU A 277 -19.83 -1.48 -9.01
CA LEU A 277 -19.17 -0.17 -9.01
C LEU A 277 -19.91 0.85 -8.14
N LYS A 278 -21.24 0.91 -8.27
CA LYS A 278 -22.06 1.78 -7.42
C LYS A 278 -21.94 1.42 -5.93
N LYS A 279 -21.93 0.12 -5.59
CA LYS A 279 -21.75 -0.37 -4.21
C LYS A 279 -20.37 0.02 -3.65
N GLN A 280 -19.33 -0.02 -4.48
CA GLN A 280 -17.95 0.34 -4.09
C GLN A 280 -17.71 1.87 -4.14
N GLY A 281 -18.70 2.70 -4.42
CA GLY A 281 -18.58 4.15 -4.38
C GLY A 281 -18.15 4.82 -5.68
N TYR A 282 -17.95 4.08 -6.75
CA TYR A 282 -17.64 4.64 -8.08
C TYR A 282 -18.88 5.37 -8.64
N ARG A 283 -18.73 6.70 -8.91
CA ARG A 283 -19.85 7.60 -9.28
C ARG A 283 -19.49 8.50 -10.46
#